data_f98d4180fdc05c0605d08047cc8e92ff
#
_entry.id   f98d4180fdc05c0605d08047cc8e92ff
#
_cell.length_a   1.000
_cell.length_b   1.000
_cell.length_c   1.000
_cell.angle_alpha   90.00
_cell.angle_beta   90.00
_cell.angle_gamma   90.00
#
_symmetry.space_group_name_H-M   'P 1'
#
loop_
_entity.id
_entity.type
_entity.pdbx_description
1 polymer ?
#
loop_
_entity_poly.entity_id
_entity_poly.type
_entity_poly.pdbx_seq_one_letter_code
_entity_poly.pdbx_strand_id
1 'polypeptide(L)'
;QKKSLLVTPMKYGVISGGKKIRSTIIFDTGRLFNIKYKKLLSICAAVECIHSYSLIHDDLPCMDNDSIRRGKPATHKKFGEATAVLAGSSLLTLAFEIISRENNYLTLKQKNEIISLLANFSGHTGIAGGQELDLKFENKNKNINQIIDMQRKKTGKLFNFCLHAVGIVANKNKKEKKLLESLGEDIGLLFQLADDFLDRKGSKKLVG
;
A
#
# COMPACT_ATOMS: atom_id res chain seq x y z
N GLN A 1 -18.45 -16.95 17.90
CA GLN A 1 -18.72 -15.56 17.48
C GLN A 1 -19.22 -15.57 16.03
N LYS A 2 -20.34 -14.89 15.74
CA LYS A 2 -20.79 -14.66 14.36
C LYS A 2 -19.71 -13.88 13.63
N LYS A 3 -19.22 -14.39 12.48
CA LYS A 3 -18.26 -13.66 11.63
C LYS A 3 -18.89 -12.34 11.16
N SER A 4 -18.17 -11.24 11.30
CA SER A 4 -18.61 -9.94 10.76
C SER A 4 -18.91 -10.05 9.27
N LEU A 5 -19.97 -9.40 8.80
CA LEU A 5 -20.32 -9.33 7.38
C LEU A 5 -19.23 -8.63 6.54
N LEU A 6 -18.38 -7.82 7.17
CA LEU A 6 -17.25 -7.15 6.51
C LEU A 6 -16.11 -8.08 6.11
N VAL A 7 -16.01 -9.29 6.69
CA VAL A 7 -14.93 -10.24 6.36
C VAL A 7 -14.91 -10.59 4.87
N THR A 8 -16.09 -10.77 4.26
CA THR A 8 -16.18 -11.12 2.83
C THR A 8 -15.71 -9.99 1.92
N PRO A 9 -16.18 -8.73 2.03
CA PRO A 9 -15.67 -7.62 1.21
C PRO A 9 -14.20 -7.29 1.50
N MET A 10 -13.72 -7.38 2.75
CA MET A 10 -12.30 -7.22 3.08
C MET A 10 -11.43 -8.27 2.35
N LYS A 11 -11.81 -9.55 2.44
CA LYS A 11 -11.11 -10.63 1.71
C LYS A 11 -11.15 -10.39 0.21
N TYR A 12 -12.28 -9.97 -0.33
CA TYR A 12 -12.43 -9.66 -1.74
C TYR A 12 -11.41 -8.61 -2.18
N GLY A 13 -11.25 -7.50 -1.46
CA GLY A 13 -10.27 -6.47 -1.76
C GLY A 13 -8.81 -6.95 -1.69
N VAL A 14 -8.48 -7.80 -0.71
CA VAL A 14 -7.08 -8.26 -0.51
C VAL A 14 -6.71 -9.39 -1.46
N ILE A 15 -7.63 -10.37 -1.69
CA ILE A 15 -7.29 -11.64 -2.36
C ILE A 15 -7.66 -11.62 -3.85
N SER A 16 -8.37 -10.61 -4.34
CA SER A 16 -8.86 -10.53 -5.73
C SER A 16 -7.79 -10.42 -6.82
N GLY A 17 -6.59 -10.92 -6.58
CA GLY A 17 -5.50 -10.91 -7.56
C GLY A 17 -4.44 -9.83 -7.25
N GLY A 18 -3.65 -9.50 -8.27
CA GLY A 18 -2.51 -8.59 -8.15
C GLY A 18 -1.19 -9.32 -7.93
N LYS A 19 -0.10 -8.69 -8.39
CA LYS A 19 1.25 -9.28 -8.42
C LYS A 19 1.93 -9.32 -7.05
N LYS A 20 1.32 -8.76 -6.00
CA LYS A 20 1.86 -8.71 -4.62
C LYS A 20 3.30 -8.16 -4.55
N ILE A 21 3.61 -7.18 -5.39
CA ILE A 21 4.97 -6.64 -5.58
C ILE A 21 5.53 -6.10 -4.26
N ARG A 22 4.70 -5.46 -3.43
CA ARG A 22 5.13 -4.90 -2.14
C ARG A 22 5.60 -5.98 -1.18
N SER A 23 4.84 -7.04 -1.05
CA SER A 23 5.24 -8.21 -0.26
C SER A 23 6.48 -8.91 -0.82
N THR A 24 6.61 -9.01 -2.14
CA THR A 24 7.79 -9.56 -2.80
C THR A 24 9.02 -8.73 -2.47
N ILE A 25 8.97 -7.41 -2.57
CA ILE A 25 10.08 -6.50 -2.22
C ILE A 25 10.49 -6.69 -0.75
N ILE A 26 9.52 -6.80 0.18
CA ILE A 26 9.81 -7.05 1.60
C ILE A 26 10.58 -8.38 1.77
N PHE A 27 10.13 -9.46 1.12
CA PHE A 27 10.80 -10.75 1.23
C PHE A 27 12.18 -10.75 0.58
N ASP A 28 12.34 -10.19 -0.61
CA ASP A 28 13.62 -10.16 -1.33
C ASP A 28 14.64 -9.29 -0.60
N THR A 29 14.23 -8.11 -0.11
CA THR A 29 15.09 -7.27 0.74
C THR A 29 15.44 -8.00 2.04
N GLY A 30 14.48 -8.70 2.64
CA GLY A 30 14.73 -9.51 3.84
C GLY A 30 15.74 -10.63 3.61
N ARG A 31 15.72 -11.27 2.44
CA ARG A 31 16.71 -12.28 2.04
C ARG A 31 18.12 -11.71 1.96
N LEU A 32 18.29 -10.50 1.42
CA LEU A 32 19.58 -9.81 1.37
C LEU A 32 20.18 -9.60 2.75
N PHE A 33 19.36 -9.45 3.79
CA PHE A 33 19.79 -9.27 5.19
C PHE A 33 19.69 -10.56 6.00
N ASN A 34 19.49 -11.72 5.39
CA ASN A 34 19.34 -13.02 6.05
C ASN A 34 18.24 -13.04 7.13
N ILE A 35 17.15 -12.30 6.94
CA ILE A 35 16.02 -12.27 7.87
C ILE A 35 15.15 -13.50 7.63
N LYS A 36 14.82 -14.23 8.72
CA LYS A 36 13.86 -15.33 8.65
C LYS A 36 12.49 -14.82 8.19
N TYR A 37 11.92 -15.46 7.18
CA TYR A 37 10.65 -15.03 6.55
C TYR A 37 9.50 -14.83 7.56
N LYS A 38 9.45 -15.64 8.64
CA LYS A 38 8.43 -15.52 9.70
C LYS A 38 8.37 -14.13 10.35
N LYS A 39 9.51 -13.41 10.42
CA LYS A 39 9.55 -12.03 10.93
C LYS A 39 8.94 -11.00 9.99
N LEU A 40 8.81 -11.34 8.71
CA LEU A 40 8.33 -10.44 7.67
C LEU A 40 6.84 -10.64 7.35
N LEU A 41 6.25 -11.78 7.72
CA LEU A 41 4.86 -12.13 7.37
C LEU A 41 3.85 -11.08 7.84
N SER A 42 3.98 -10.58 9.06
CA SER A 42 3.08 -9.55 9.60
C SER A 42 3.21 -8.22 8.84
N ILE A 43 4.43 -7.87 8.44
CA ILE A 43 4.70 -6.65 7.67
C ILE A 43 4.12 -6.79 6.26
N CYS A 44 4.30 -7.94 5.61
CA CYS A 44 3.69 -8.24 4.31
C CYS A 44 2.16 -8.18 4.38
N ALA A 45 1.55 -8.80 5.40
CA ALA A 45 0.11 -8.75 5.57
C ALA A 45 -0.40 -7.32 5.81
N ALA A 46 0.28 -6.54 6.63
CA ALA A 46 -0.09 -5.16 6.92
C ALA A 46 0.01 -4.27 5.68
N VAL A 47 1.11 -4.35 4.90
CA VAL A 47 1.26 -3.54 3.69
C VAL A 47 0.22 -3.88 2.63
N GLU A 48 -0.17 -5.15 2.49
CA GLU A 48 -1.23 -5.55 1.57
C GLU A 48 -2.63 -5.10 2.05
N CYS A 49 -2.85 -5.03 3.36
CA CYS A 49 -4.08 -4.43 3.92
C CYS A 49 -4.14 -2.93 3.61
N ILE A 50 -3.06 -2.19 3.84
CA ILE A 50 -2.97 -0.75 3.50
C ILE A 50 -3.19 -0.53 2.00
N HIS A 51 -2.50 -1.29 1.15
CA HIS A 51 -2.68 -1.17 -0.29
C HIS A 51 -4.11 -1.49 -0.74
N SER A 52 -4.73 -2.50 -0.12
CA SER A 52 -6.10 -2.88 -0.49
C SER A 52 -7.13 -1.87 -0.01
N TYR A 53 -6.95 -1.28 1.19
CA TYR A 53 -7.85 -0.22 1.63
C TYR A 53 -7.79 0.98 0.69
N SER A 54 -6.57 1.40 0.28
CA SER A 54 -6.44 2.56 -0.61
C SER A 54 -7.16 2.31 -1.93
N LEU A 55 -6.96 1.15 -2.57
CA LEU A 55 -7.66 0.81 -3.81
C LEU A 55 -9.18 0.74 -3.66
N ILE A 56 -9.70 0.20 -2.53
CA ILE A 56 -11.14 0.14 -2.29
C ILE A 56 -11.73 1.54 -2.17
N HIS A 57 -11.02 2.46 -1.51
CA HIS A 57 -11.48 3.84 -1.36
C HIS A 57 -11.31 4.66 -2.65
N ASP A 58 -10.19 4.47 -3.35
CA ASP A 58 -9.94 5.13 -4.64
C ASP A 58 -11.04 4.80 -5.66
N ASP A 59 -11.53 3.54 -5.68
CA ASP A 59 -12.58 3.11 -6.60
C ASP A 59 -13.98 3.73 -6.33
N LEU A 60 -14.21 4.35 -5.17
CA LEU A 60 -15.53 4.88 -4.79
C LEU A 60 -16.02 5.98 -5.76
N PRO A 61 -17.35 6.15 -5.90
CA PRO A 61 -17.92 7.20 -6.79
C PRO A 61 -17.50 8.63 -6.43
N CYS A 62 -17.14 8.89 -5.17
CA CYS A 62 -16.65 10.19 -4.71
C CYS A 62 -15.13 10.38 -4.91
N MET A 63 -14.46 9.39 -5.48
CA MET A 63 -13.03 9.37 -5.80
C MET A 63 -12.85 9.15 -7.31
N ASP A 64 -12.15 8.10 -7.74
CA ASP A 64 -11.88 7.82 -9.16
C ASP A 64 -13.09 7.21 -9.89
N ASN A 65 -14.14 6.78 -9.18
CA ASN A 65 -15.38 6.15 -9.69
C ASN A 65 -15.13 4.95 -10.62
N ASP A 66 -14.17 4.12 -10.27
CA ASP A 66 -13.81 2.95 -11.05
C ASP A 66 -14.79 1.79 -10.83
N SER A 67 -15.37 1.28 -11.92
CA SER A 67 -16.32 0.16 -11.85
C SER A 67 -15.64 -1.22 -11.82
N ILE A 68 -14.41 -1.32 -12.30
CA ILE A 68 -13.66 -2.57 -12.46
C ILE A 68 -12.25 -2.42 -11.86
N ARG A 69 -11.84 -3.37 -11.03
CA ARG A 69 -10.50 -3.48 -10.48
C ARG A 69 -9.93 -4.88 -10.71
N ARG A 70 -8.78 -4.96 -11.36
CA ARG A 70 -8.11 -6.24 -11.69
C ARG A 70 -9.05 -7.22 -12.43
N GLY A 71 -9.79 -6.73 -13.42
CA GLY A 71 -10.72 -7.52 -14.22
C GLY A 71 -11.98 -8.01 -13.49
N LYS A 72 -12.25 -7.51 -12.27
CA LYS A 72 -13.43 -7.82 -11.47
C LYS A 72 -14.18 -6.55 -11.07
N PRO A 73 -15.49 -6.63 -10.75
CA PRO A 73 -16.22 -5.48 -10.23
C PRO A 73 -15.50 -4.87 -9.03
N ALA A 74 -15.39 -3.53 -8.97
CA ALA A 74 -14.89 -2.82 -7.81
C ALA A 74 -15.71 -3.16 -6.55
N THR A 75 -15.12 -3.03 -5.36
CA THR A 75 -15.75 -3.49 -4.11
C THR A 75 -17.10 -2.81 -3.89
N HIS A 76 -17.22 -1.50 -4.18
CA HIS A 76 -18.49 -0.77 -4.04
C HIS A 76 -19.57 -1.22 -5.03
N LYS A 77 -19.18 -1.64 -6.23
CA LYS A 77 -20.15 -2.21 -7.22
C LYS A 77 -20.67 -3.55 -6.78
N LYS A 78 -19.86 -4.36 -6.09
CA LYS A 78 -20.23 -5.72 -5.68
C LYS A 78 -20.98 -5.76 -4.35
N PHE A 79 -20.62 -4.89 -3.40
CA PHE A 79 -21.09 -4.97 -2.00
C PHE A 79 -21.81 -3.70 -1.53
N GLY A 80 -21.89 -2.67 -2.37
CA GLY A 80 -22.43 -1.35 -2.02
C GLY A 80 -21.37 -0.41 -1.43
N GLU A 81 -21.61 0.90 -1.58
CA GLU A 81 -20.66 1.96 -1.20
C GLU A 81 -20.36 1.97 0.30
N ALA A 82 -21.41 1.95 1.14
CA ALA A 82 -21.24 1.94 2.60
C ALA A 82 -20.38 0.73 3.06
N THR A 83 -20.62 -0.45 2.48
CA THR A 83 -19.84 -1.66 2.78
C THR A 83 -18.39 -1.51 2.32
N ALA A 84 -18.13 -0.89 1.16
CA ALA A 84 -16.78 -0.65 0.66
C ALA A 84 -16.01 0.33 1.57
N VAL A 85 -16.64 1.42 1.99
CA VAL A 85 -16.05 2.37 2.96
C VAL A 85 -15.66 1.65 4.26
N LEU A 86 -16.58 0.86 4.82
CA LEU A 86 -16.33 0.12 6.06
C LEU A 86 -15.27 -0.97 5.90
N ALA A 87 -15.25 -1.65 4.76
CA ALA A 87 -14.24 -2.68 4.46
C ALA A 87 -12.83 -2.07 4.33
N GLY A 88 -12.69 -0.94 3.62
CA GLY A 88 -11.44 -0.20 3.53
C GLY A 88 -10.95 0.28 4.91
N SER A 89 -11.81 0.94 5.68
CA SER A 89 -11.49 1.39 7.03
C SER A 89 -11.08 0.23 7.96
N SER A 90 -11.75 -0.92 7.83
CA SER A 90 -11.42 -2.13 8.60
C SER A 90 -10.07 -2.73 8.18
N LEU A 91 -9.71 -2.68 6.91
CA LEU A 91 -8.38 -3.10 6.44
C LEU A 91 -7.28 -2.17 6.93
N LEU A 92 -7.52 -0.87 6.93
CA LEU A 92 -6.59 0.11 7.48
C LEU A 92 -6.30 -0.18 8.97
N THR A 93 -7.32 -0.35 9.80
CA THR A 93 -7.14 -0.67 11.22
C THR A 93 -6.53 -2.05 11.44
N LEU A 94 -6.91 -3.06 10.64
CA LEU A 94 -6.36 -4.41 10.70
C LEU A 94 -4.84 -4.42 10.43
N ALA A 95 -4.33 -3.55 9.57
CA ALA A 95 -2.90 -3.45 9.30
C ALA A 95 -2.09 -3.15 10.57
N PHE A 96 -2.56 -2.21 11.39
CA PHE A 96 -1.94 -1.87 12.68
C PHE A 96 -2.09 -2.99 13.71
N GLU A 97 -3.28 -3.59 13.78
CA GLU A 97 -3.54 -4.74 14.65
C GLU A 97 -2.57 -5.90 14.36
N ILE A 98 -2.36 -6.23 13.08
CA ILE A 98 -1.43 -7.32 12.68
C ILE A 98 -0.02 -7.06 13.19
N ILE A 99 0.50 -5.84 13.11
CA ILE A 99 1.84 -5.49 13.59
C ILE A 99 1.91 -5.51 15.12
N SER A 100 0.86 -5.09 15.80
CA SER A 100 0.84 -5.01 17.29
C SER A 100 0.76 -6.38 17.98
N ARG A 101 0.25 -7.44 17.31
CA ARG A 101 0.05 -8.77 17.90
C ARG A 101 1.34 -9.35 18.51
N GLU A 102 1.20 -10.08 19.62
CA GLU A 102 2.34 -10.65 20.39
C GLU A 102 3.15 -11.68 19.58
N ASN A 103 2.49 -12.48 18.77
CA ASN A 103 3.08 -13.66 18.10
C ASN A 103 3.67 -13.39 16.71
N ASN A 104 4.14 -12.18 16.42
CA ASN A 104 4.66 -11.84 15.08
C ASN A 104 6.20 -11.81 14.97
N TYR A 105 6.90 -12.37 15.95
CA TYR A 105 8.38 -12.47 15.98
C TYR A 105 9.13 -11.12 15.94
N LEU A 106 8.45 -9.99 16.13
CA LEU A 106 9.04 -8.66 16.22
C LEU A 106 9.20 -8.25 17.69
N THR A 107 10.27 -7.53 18.01
CA THR A 107 10.43 -6.91 19.33
C THR A 107 9.46 -5.75 19.51
N LEU A 108 9.15 -5.37 20.75
CA LEU A 108 8.28 -4.22 21.04
C LEU A 108 8.80 -2.93 20.38
N LYS A 109 10.12 -2.73 20.36
CA LYS A 109 10.77 -1.59 19.71
C LYS A 109 10.51 -1.62 18.20
N GLN A 110 10.72 -2.76 17.54
CA GLN A 110 10.48 -2.93 16.10
C GLN A 110 9.00 -2.71 15.76
N LYS A 111 8.06 -3.24 16.55
CA LYS A 111 6.62 -3.01 16.37
C LYS A 111 6.29 -1.53 16.42
N ASN A 112 6.77 -0.82 17.44
CA ASN A 112 6.50 0.60 17.61
C ASN A 112 7.06 1.43 16.45
N GLU A 113 8.31 1.17 16.03
CA GLU A 113 8.91 1.85 14.87
C GLU A 113 8.12 1.57 13.58
N ILE A 114 7.70 0.31 13.33
CA ILE A 114 6.96 -0.08 12.13
C ILE A 114 5.54 0.50 12.13
N ILE A 115 4.84 0.51 13.28
CA ILE A 115 3.51 1.12 13.41
C ILE A 115 3.58 2.61 13.13
N SER A 116 4.55 3.32 13.71
CA SER A 116 4.75 4.75 13.49
C SER A 116 5.05 5.05 12.02
N LEU A 117 5.91 4.25 11.39
CA LEU A 117 6.26 4.37 9.98
C LEU A 117 5.03 4.13 9.08
N LEU A 118 4.26 3.07 9.35
CA LEU A 118 3.07 2.73 8.59
C LEU A 118 2.00 3.81 8.70
N ALA A 119 1.78 4.37 9.90
CA ALA A 119 0.84 5.46 10.13
C ALA A 119 1.24 6.73 9.36
N ASN A 120 2.53 7.09 9.40
CA ASN A 120 3.04 8.25 8.66
C ASN A 120 2.84 8.08 7.14
N PHE A 121 3.18 6.91 6.60
CA PHE A 121 3.15 6.68 5.15
C PHE A 121 1.75 6.37 4.60
N SER A 122 0.80 5.94 5.41
CA SER A 122 -0.59 5.78 5.00
C SER A 122 -1.46 7.03 5.20
N GLY A 123 -1.02 7.94 6.05
CA GLY A 123 -1.76 9.14 6.47
C GLY A 123 -1.65 10.33 5.51
N HIS A 124 -1.92 11.53 6.06
CA HIS A 124 -1.98 12.80 5.31
C HIS A 124 -0.64 13.21 4.68
N THR A 125 0.49 12.76 5.22
CA THR A 125 1.82 12.99 4.64
C THR A 125 2.24 11.92 3.64
N GLY A 126 1.44 10.88 3.47
CA GLY A 126 1.66 9.74 2.60
C GLY A 126 0.52 9.52 1.61
N ILE A 127 0.01 8.29 1.56
CA ILE A 127 -0.97 7.84 0.56
C ILE A 127 -2.22 8.73 0.53
N ALA A 128 -2.83 9.00 1.68
CA ALA A 128 -4.05 9.82 1.74
C ALA A 128 -3.80 11.25 1.23
N GLY A 129 -2.67 11.88 1.61
CA GLY A 129 -2.28 13.19 1.08
C GLY A 129 -1.92 13.16 -0.40
N GLY A 130 -1.38 12.05 -0.90
CA GLY A 130 -1.13 11.83 -2.33
C GLY A 130 -2.43 11.74 -3.12
N GLN A 131 -3.43 11.01 -2.62
CA GLN A 131 -4.75 10.92 -3.23
C GLN A 131 -5.49 12.27 -3.24
N GLU A 132 -5.39 13.05 -2.16
CA GLU A 132 -5.93 14.42 -2.13
C GLU A 132 -5.33 15.31 -3.23
N LEU A 133 -4.01 15.21 -3.45
CA LEU A 133 -3.34 15.96 -4.51
C LEU A 133 -3.78 15.48 -5.88
N ASP A 134 -3.94 14.18 -6.08
CA ASP A 134 -4.40 13.59 -7.34
C ASP A 134 -5.77 14.14 -7.73
N LEU A 135 -6.75 14.06 -6.85
CA LEU A 135 -8.08 14.63 -7.03
C LEU A 135 -8.05 16.16 -7.29
N LYS A 136 -7.19 16.91 -6.58
CA LYS A 136 -7.03 18.35 -6.83
C LYS A 136 -6.39 18.66 -8.17
N PHE A 137 -5.65 17.71 -8.73
CA PHE A 137 -4.94 17.88 -9.99
C PHE A 137 -5.78 17.49 -11.20
N GLU A 138 -6.89 16.79 -11.01
CA GLU A 138 -7.80 16.46 -12.09
C GLU A 138 -8.17 17.71 -12.91
N ASN A 139 -8.11 17.56 -14.23
CA ASN A 139 -8.45 18.62 -15.20
C ASN A 139 -7.66 19.94 -15.04
N LYS A 140 -6.48 19.92 -14.42
CA LYS A 140 -5.62 21.09 -14.22
C LYS A 140 -4.24 20.88 -14.79
N ASN A 141 -3.71 21.86 -15.50
CA ASN A 141 -2.32 21.85 -15.93
C ASN A 141 -1.39 21.96 -14.73
N LYS A 142 -0.53 20.95 -14.54
CA LYS A 142 0.47 20.88 -13.47
C LYS A 142 1.88 20.78 -14.05
N ASN A 143 2.84 21.37 -13.35
CA ASN A 143 4.23 21.17 -13.72
C ASN A 143 4.71 19.77 -13.26
N ILE A 144 5.80 19.33 -13.86
CA ILE A 144 6.33 17.98 -13.64
C ILE A 144 6.69 17.73 -12.17
N ASN A 145 7.16 18.73 -11.43
CA ASN A 145 7.55 18.59 -10.03
C ASN A 145 6.32 18.32 -9.13
N GLN A 146 5.19 18.95 -9.43
CA GLN A 146 3.92 18.71 -8.72
C GLN A 146 3.40 17.30 -8.96
N ILE A 147 3.51 16.80 -10.19
CA ILE A 147 3.13 15.42 -10.53
C ILE A 147 4.04 14.42 -9.81
N ILE A 148 5.36 14.65 -9.82
CA ILE A 148 6.32 13.79 -9.11
C ILE A 148 6.05 13.79 -7.61
N ASP A 149 5.77 14.93 -6.98
CA ASP A 149 5.47 15.00 -5.54
C ASP A 149 4.19 14.22 -5.20
N MET A 150 3.15 14.37 -5.99
CA MET A 150 1.90 13.61 -5.84
C MET A 150 2.16 12.10 -5.97
N GLN A 151 2.87 11.67 -7.02
CA GLN A 151 3.19 10.25 -7.24
C GLN A 151 4.07 9.66 -6.14
N ARG A 152 5.06 10.42 -5.64
CA ARG A 152 5.87 10.01 -4.48
C ARG A 152 5.01 9.76 -3.24
N LYS A 153 3.99 10.58 -2.99
CA LYS A 153 3.07 10.41 -1.87
C LYS A 153 2.10 9.27 -2.12
N LYS A 154 1.35 9.28 -3.22
CA LYS A 154 0.30 8.31 -3.54
C LYS A 154 0.86 6.89 -3.69
N THR A 155 1.97 6.73 -4.38
CA THR A 155 2.55 5.42 -4.72
C THR A 155 3.88 5.16 -3.99
N GLY A 156 4.80 6.11 -4.01
CA GLY A 156 6.17 5.95 -3.53
C GLY A 156 6.27 5.64 -2.03
N LYS A 157 5.44 6.27 -1.18
CA LYS A 157 5.50 6.08 0.28
C LYS A 157 5.30 4.63 0.72
N LEU A 158 4.48 3.86 0.00
CA LEU A 158 4.28 2.45 0.35
C LEU A 158 5.46 1.56 -0.09
N PHE A 159 6.15 1.90 -1.17
CA PHE A 159 7.43 1.25 -1.52
C PHE A 159 8.52 1.58 -0.51
N ASN A 160 8.57 2.84 -0.08
CA ASN A 160 9.43 3.31 0.99
C ASN A 160 9.24 2.51 2.29
N PHE A 161 7.98 2.32 2.69
CA PHE A 161 7.64 1.48 3.83
C PHE A 161 8.22 0.07 3.69
N CYS A 162 8.11 -0.56 2.52
CA CYS A 162 8.57 -1.93 2.32
C CYS A 162 10.06 -2.10 2.66
N LEU A 163 10.90 -1.20 2.18
CA LEU A 163 12.35 -1.28 2.40
C LEU A 163 12.76 -0.81 3.80
N HIS A 164 12.18 0.29 4.27
CA HIS A 164 12.48 0.84 5.59
C HIS A 164 12.09 -0.12 6.71
N ALA A 165 10.91 -0.76 6.63
CA ALA A 165 10.46 -1.75 7.61
C ALA A 165 11.42 -2.95 7.69
N VAL A 166 11.95 -3.42 6.57
CA VAL A 166 13.00 -4.45 6.56
C VAL A 166 14.27 -3.95 7.24
N GLY A 167 14.67 -2.69 7.00
CA GLY A 167 15.80 -2.07 7.71
C GLY A 167 15.62 -2.01 9.23
N ILE A 168 14.39 -1.81 9.72
CA ILE A 168 14.06 -1.87 11.15
C ILE A 168 14.24 -3.30 11.67
N VAL A 169 13.71 -4.31 10.98
CA VAL A 169 13.81 -5.72 11.39
C VAL A 169 15.27 -6.21 11.37
N ALA A 170 16.06 -5.72 10.41
CA ALA A 170 17.49 -5.99 10.30
C ALA A 170 18.36 -5.22 11.31
N ASN A 171 17.76 -4.41 12.18
CA ASN A 171 18.44 -3.52 13.13
C ASN A 171 19.49 -2.61 12.47
N LYS A 172 19.19 -2.12 11.27
CA LYS A 172 20.07 -1.23 10.52
C LYS A 172 20.20 0.13 11.21
N ASN A 173 21.38 0.76 11.08
CA ASN A 173 21.62 2.09 11.61
C ASN A 173 20.84 3.16 10.81
N LYS A 174 20.84 4.39 11.30
CA LYS A 174 20.09 5.51 10.71
C LYS A 174 20.48 5.78 9.24
N LYS A 175 21.78 5.68 8.91
CA LYS A 175 22.31 5.92 7.55
C LYS A 175 21.82 4.84 6.58
N GLU A 176 21.89 3.57 6.99
CA GLU A 176 21.41 2.46 6.19
C GLU A 176 19.89 2.50 5.99
N LYS A 177 19.11 2.83 7.04
CA LYS A 177 17.65 3.01 6.93
C LYS A 177 17.31 4.13 5.93
N LYS A 178 18.05 5.26 5.96
CA LYS A 178 17.86 6.36 5.01
C LYS A 178 18.19 5.96 3.58
N LEU A 179 19.20 5.12 3.37
CA LEU A 179 19.53 4.59 2.05
C LEU A 179 18.41 3.67 1.51
N LEU A 180 17.88 2.80 2.37
CA LEU A 180 16.74 1.94 2.02
C LEU A 180 15.48 2.78 1.71
N GLU A 181 15.28 3.87 2.42
CA GLU A 181 14.20 4.83 2.16
C GLU A 181 14.35 5.46 0.76
N SER A 182 15.54 5.97 0.42
CA SER A 182 15.82 6.53 -0.90
C SER A 182 15.60 5.51 -2.01
N LEU A 183 16.08 4.27 -1.83
CA LEU A 183 15.86 3.20 -2.79
C LEU A 183 14.36 2.90 -2.97
N GLY A 184 13.57 2.96 -1.89
CA GLY A 184 12.13 2.79 -1.95
C GLY A 184 11.43 3.88 -2.76
N GLU A 185 11.90 5.13 -2.65
CA GLU A 185 11.41 6.25 -3.46
C GLU A 185 11.69 6.04 -4.95
N ASP A 186 12.92 5.62 -5.28
CA ASP A 186 13.33 5.37 -6.66
C ASP A 186 12.53 4.22 -7.29
N ILE A 187 12.34 3.11 -6.55
CA ILE A 187 11.50 1.99 -6.99
C ILE A 187 10.05 2.42 -7.20
N GLY A 188 9.50 3.21 -6.29
CA GLY A 188 8.13 3.71 -6.38
C GLY A 188 7.94 4.62 -7.61
N LEU A 189 8.88 5.51 -7.87
CA LEU A 189 8.85 6.37 -9.06
C LEU A 189 8.97 5.56 -10.35
N LEU A 190 9.91 4.61 -10.40
CA LEU A 190 10.10 3.73 -11.55
C LEU A 190 8.85 2.89 -11.82
N PHE A 191 8.21 2.38 -10.77
CA PHE A 191 6.96 1.62 -10.87
C PHE A 191 5.86 2.47 -11.51
N GLN A 192 5.69 3.71 -11.07
CA GLN A 192 4.68 4.61 -11.63
C GLN A 192 4.97 4.96 -13.10
N LEU A 193 6.22 5.26 -13.44
CA LEU A 193 6.61 5.52 -14.83
C LEU A 193 6.33 4.32 -15.74
N ALA A 194 6.54 3.11 -15.22
CA ALA A 194 6.24 1.89 -15.97
C ALA A 194 4.74 1.69 -16.16
N ASP A 195 3.91 1.95 -15.14
CA ASP A 195 2.45 1.90 -15.24
C ASP A 195 1.94 2.94 -16.26
N ASP A 196 2.36 4.21 -16.16
CA ASP A 196 1.97 5.27 -17.10
C ASP A 196 2.36 4.95 -18.55
N PHE A 197 3.51 4.30 -18.74
CA PHE A 197 3.96 3.87 -20.07
C PHE A 197 3.11 2.72 -20.63
N LEU A 198 2.76 1.76 -19.79
CA LEU A 198 1.91 0.62 -20.17
C LEU A 198 0.48 1.09 -20.50
N ASP A 199 -0.06 2.02 -19.72
CA ASP A 199 -1.39 2.60 -19.97
C ASP A 199 -1.46 3.31 -21.33
N ARG A 200 -0.40 4.02 -21.72
CA ARG A 200 -0.33 4.68 -23.04
C ARG A 200 -0.14 3.73 -24.22
N LYS A 201 0.55 2.62 -24.04
CA LYS A 201 0.85 1.63 -25.12
C LYS A 201 -0.05 0.40 -25.07
N GLY A 202 -0.68 0.12 -23.93
CA GLY A 202 -1.45 -1.08 -23.72
C GLY A 202 -2.84 -0.99 -24.35
N SER A 203 -3.16 -1.93 -25.23
CA SER A 203 -4.56 -2.30 -25.40
C SER A 203 -5.09 -2.76 -24.04
N LYS A 204 -6.35 -2.47 -23.69
CA LYS A 204 -7.04 -2.81 -22.43
C LYS A 204 -6.89 -4.28 -21.92
N LYS A 205 -6.13 -5.12 -22.62
CA LYS A 205 -5.85 -6.52 -22.29
C LYS A 205 -4.59 -6.77 -21.47
N LEU A 206 -3.69 -5.77 -21.33
CA LEU A 206 -2.38 -5.95 -20.66
C LEU A 206 -2.31 -5.27 -19.29
N VAL A 207 -3.26 -4.41 -18.98
CA VAL A 207 -3.37 -3.72 -17.69
C VAL A 207 -4.46 -4.43 -16.89
N GLY A 208 -4.07 -5.35 -16.03
CA GLY A 208 -4.98 -6.13 -15.20
C GLY A 208 -4.97 -5.70 -13.75
#